data_ee7134d3278146fff9bac1019b81adb9
#
_entry.id   ee7134d3278146fff9bac1019b81adb9
#
_cell.length_a   1.000
_cell.length_b   1.000
_cell.length_c   1.000
_cell.angle_alpha   90.00
_cell.angle_beta   90.00
_cell.angle_gamma   90.00
#
_symmetry.space_group_name_H-M   'P 1'
#
loop_
_entity.id
_entity.type
_entity.pdbx_description
1 polymer ?
#
loop_
_entity_poly.entity_id
_entity_poly.type
_entity_poly.pdbx_seq_one_letter_code
_entity_poly.pdbx_strand_id
1 'polypeptide(L)'
;MQEDEFITQHIAEKKQKRKKLMALAGKAALAGVSFALGAAAITCVTCPILAKKWRQSTEKNSVKIERDESRGEGESREQLSSPAEAESGSGEVNGEAENQNIREQVEQAIENRDYTLSDIRQMAGTLRKQADSADAAVVSVTHEQAERDWFNNALESSENYAGLAVAKTESELLFLTTTAAVEGTDTVTVTFARGDRMSATVKLRDSATHLAVLSLPITDANRDSLAKQAVIPFGNSYRLKRGDLLFLIGSPLGMIHSVKYGFLSNVRTNVSVMDGYATVYLPDVSGDAASGTWVLNADGELVGWMTDLFSETEAQSSTAILGISDLKPMIERMMNGKETAKLGIYGRQVGTTQREQGMPAGVYISRVEPNAPAYAAGMQPGDILISLGDSKIETMRDLEAALEKSAKGESVRLTLMRNGREKYETISVTATLAGR
;
A
#
# COMPACT_ATOMS: atom_id res chain seq x y z
N MET A 1 58.31 7.91 77.82
CA MET A 1 59.11 7.74 76.60
C MET A 1 58.62 6.59 75.69
N GLN A 2 57.71 5.71 76.10
CA GLN A 2 57.19 4.61 75.23
C GLN A 2 55.87 4.91 74.46
N GLU A 3 55.10 5.89 74.92
CA GLU A 3 53.80 6.26 74.22
C GLU A 3 54.01 7.11 72.99
N ASP A 4 55.00 7.95 72.92
CA ASP A 4 55.26 8.82 71.75
C ASP A 4 55.84 8.08 70.53
N GLU A 5 56.53 6.96 70.76
CA GLU A 5 57.11 6.16 69.69
C GLU A 5 55.99 5.32 68.95
N PHE A 6 54.94 4.92 69.71
CA PHE A 6 53.80 4.17 69.20
C PHE A 6 52.90 5.04 68.35
N ILE A 7 52.70 6.31 68.68
CA ILE A 7 51.89 7.27 67.93
C ILE A 7 52.58 7.68 66.62
N THR A 8 53.94 7.87 66.65
CA THR A 8 54.69 8.20 65.43
C THR A 8 54.76 7.05 64.44
N GLN A 9 54.87 5.82 64.85
CA GLN A 9 54.79 4.65 63.95
C GLN A 9 53.42 4.48 63.32
N HIS A 10 52.33 4.68 64.08
CA HIS A 10 50.95 4.56 63.54
C HIS A 10 50.60 5.64 62.54
N ILE A 11 51.12 6.83 62.69
CA ILE A 11 50.94 7.98 61.75
C ILE A 11 51.77 7.74 60.47
N ALA A 12 52.99 7.19 60.58
CA ALA A 12 53.82 6.84 59.42
C ALA A 12 53.22 5.70 58.57
N GLU A 13 52.71 4.65 59.18
CA GLU A 13 52.00 3.58 58.46
C GLU A 13 50.72 4.05 57.81
N LYS A 14 49.94 4.91 58.43
CA LYS A 14 48.70 5.49 57.84
C LYS A 14 49.00 6.40 56.68
N LYS A 15 50.09 7.18 56.70
CA LYS A 15 50.58 8.01 55.57
C LYS A 15 51.07 7.14 54.42
N GLN A 16 51.76 6.05 54.68
CA GLN A 16 52.25 5.14 53.65
C GLN A 16 51.13 4.33 52.98
N LYS A 17 50.12 3.88 53.73
CA LYS A 17 48.88 3.24 53.18
C LYS A 17 48.09 4.22 52.32
N ARG A 18 47.94 5.50 52.76
CA ARG A 18 47.27 6.52 51.93
C ARG A 18 48.01 6.84 50.63
N LYS A 19 49.34 6.94 50.62
CA LYS A 19 50.15 7.12 49.42
C LYS A 19 50.04 5.93 48.45
N LYS A 20 50.01 4.68 48.94
CA LYS A 20 49.79 3.47 48.11
C LYS A 20 48.38 3.45 47.54
N LEU A 21 47.37 3.86 48.32
CA LEU A 21 45.98 3.89 47.84
C LEU A 21 45.77 4.96 46.77
N MET A 22 46.38 6.19 46.93
CA MET A 22 46.32 7.22 45.93
C MET A 22 47.09 6.88 44.65
N ALA A 23 48.21 6.15 44.74
CA ALA A 23 48.94 5.66 43.59
C ALA A 23 48.18 4.57 42.82
N LEU A 24 47.43 3.71 43.56
CA LEU A 24 46.56 2.71 42.94
C LEU A 24 45.33 3.35 42.26
N ALA A 25 44.70 4.32 42.92
CA ALA A 25 43.59 5.09 42.34
C ALA A 25 44.01 5.89 41.09
N GLY A 26 45.19 6.49 41.10
CA GLY A 26 45.74 7.18 39.92
C GLY A 26 46.01 6.25 38.74
N LYS A 27 46.50 5.00 38.99
CA LYS A 27 46.70 4.00 37.94
C LYS A 27 45.38 3.46 37.40
N ALA A 28 44.35 3.29 38.23
CA ALA A 28 43.02 2.89 37.81
C ALA A 28 42.32 4.00 36.98
N ALA A 29 42.49 5.24 37.38
CA ALA A 29 41.95 6.38 36.62
C ALA A 29 42.62 6.52 35.22
N LEU A 30 43.93 6.34 35.12
CA LEU A 30 44.66 6.34 33.85
C LEU A 30 44.27 5.17 32.96
N ALA A 31 44.07 3.98 33.52
CA ALA A 31 43.54 2.82 32.77
C ALA A 31 42.09 3.03 32.29
N GLY A 32 41.24 3.65 33.12
CA GLY A 32 39.86 3.99 32.74
C GLY A 32 39.76 5.01 31.60
N VAL A 33 40.62 6.05 31.63
CA VAL A 33 40.68 7.04 30.55
C VAL A 33 41.22 6.45 29.26
N SER A 34 42.22 5.55 29.33
CA SER A 34 42.76 4.86 28.14
C SER A 34 41.69 3.91 27.52
N PHE A 35 40.91 3.22 28.33
CA PHE A 35 39.84 2.38 27.88
C PHE A 35 38.67 3.17 27.27
N ALA A 36 38.29 4.31 27.87
CA ALA A 36 37.28 5.20 27.34
C ALA A 36 37.68 5.83 26.01
N LEU A 37 38.93 6.26 25.84
CA LEU A 37 39.47 6.78 24.59
C LEU A 37 39.56 5.67 23.51
N GLY A 38 39.94 4.47 23.86
CA GLY A 38 39.94 3.32 22.96
C GLY A 38 38.53 2.93 22.49
N ALA A 39 37.56 2.91 23.41
CA ALA A 39 36.14 2.64 23.08
C ALA A 39 35.54 3.75 22.21
N ALA A 40 35.83 5.02 22.50
CA ALA A 40 35.39 6.16 21.70
C ALA A 40 36.00 6.15 20.27
N ALA A 41 37.27 5.78 20.13
CA ALA A 41 37.94 5.67 18.83
C ALA A 41 37.33 4.50 18.00
N ILE A 42 37.03 3.36 18.63
CA ILE A 42 36.38 2.22 17.98
C ILE A 42 34.95 2.60 17.54
N THR A 43 34.16 3.28 18.38
CA THR A 43 32.81 3.71 18.02
C THR A 43 32.79 4.80 16.94
N CYS A 44 33.75 5.73 16.92
CA CYS A 44 33.85 6.72 15.85
C CYS A 44 34.23 6.16 14.48
N VAL A 45 35.00 5.07 14.42
CA VAL A 45 35.43 4.44 13.16
C VAL A 45 34.43 3.38 12.70
N THR A 46 33.87 2.58 13.61
CA THR A 46 32.97 1.47 13.25
C THR A 46 31.52 1.90 13.04
N CYS A 47 31.05 2.93 13.77
CA CYS A 47 29.67 3.40 13.69
C CYS A 47 29.30 3.92 12.29
N PRO A 48 30.09 4.75 11.60
CA PRO A 48 29.78 5.19 10.24
C PRO A 48 29.88 4.06 9.21
N ILE A 49 30.77 3.08 9.40
CA ILE A 49 30.91 1.92 8.51
C ILE A 49 29.71 0.98 8.69
N LEU A 50 29.32 0.69 9.91
CA LEU A 50 28.12 -0.08 10.22
C LEU A 50 26.84 0.63 9.76
N ALA A 51 26.72 1.94 9.99
CA ALA A 51 25.59 2.74 9.53
C ALA A 51 25.50 2.77 7.99
N LYS A 52 26.64 2.86 7.29
CA LYS A 52 26.67 2.79 5.82
C LYS A 52 26.31 1.42 5.30
N LYS A 53 26.78 0.35 5.93
CA LYS A 53 26.44 -1.04 5.58
C LYS A 53 24.97 -1.34 5.89
N TRP A 54 24.45 -0.80 6.99
CA TRP A 54 23.03 -0.91 7.36
C TRP A 54 22.13 -0.14 6.40
N ARG A 55 22.48 1.10 6.01
CA ARG A 55 21.79 1.87 4.97
C ARG A 55 21.76 1.15 3.63
N GLN A 56 22.91 0.64 3.17
CA GLN A 56 22.98 -0.12 1.91
C GLN A 56 22.14 -1.40 1.94
N SER A 57 22.10 -2.09 3.08
CA SER A 57 21.25 -3.28 3.25
C SER A 57 19.77 -2.93 3.27
N THR A 58 19.39 -1.79 3.85
CA THR A 58 17.99 -1.33 3.92
C THR A 58 17.51 -0.85 2.54
N GLU A 59 18.38 -0.18 1.76
CA GLU A 59 18.03 0.23 0.39
C GLU A 59 17.83 -0.94 -0.57
N LYS A 60 18.63 -2.01 -0.44
CA LYS A 60 18.51 -3.22 -1.28
C LYS A 60 17.23 -4.04 -1.02
N ASN A 61 16.65 -3.92 0.17
CA ASN A 61 15.46 -4.65 0.59
C ASN A 61 14.20 -3.77 0.61
N SER A 62 14.27 -2.49 0.18
CA SER A 62 13.10 -1.64 0.09
C SER A 62 12.43 -1.80 -1.27
N VAL A 63 11.11 -1.95 -1.26
CA VAL A 63 10.27 -1.94 -2.46
C VAL A 63 9.92 -0.49 -2.76
N LYS A 64 10.07 -0.09 -4.04
CA LYS A 64 9.56 1.17 -4.57
C LYS A 64 8.52 0.88 -5.64
N ILE A 65 7.39 1.57 -5.58
CA ILE A 65 6.33 1.52 -6.57
C ILE A 65 6.30 2.86 -7.29
N GLU A 66 6.40 2.85 -8.62
CA GLU A 66 6.29 4.05 -9.42
C GLU A 66 4.90 4.66 -9.28
N ARG A 67 4.85 5.98 -9.01
CA ARG A 67 3.58 6.71 -8.85
C ARG A 67 3.04 7.10 -10.20
N ASP A 68 1.73 6.92 -10.36
CA ASP A 68 1.04 7.30 -11.57
C ASP A 68 0.64 8.79 -11.51
N GLU A 69 0.67 9.47 -12.66
CA GLU A 69 0.08 10.80 -12.78
C GLU A 69 -1.44 10.68 -12.87
N SER A 70 -2.16 11.37 -11.97
CA SER A 70 -3.62 11.44 -12.03
C SER A 70 -4.06 12.19 -13.29
N ARG A 71 -5.14 11.72 -13.91
CA ARG A 71 -5.83 12.49 -14.95
C ARG A 71 -6.19 13.87 -14.38
N GLY A 72 -5.70 14.94 -15.02
CA GLY A 72 -6.01 16.32 -14.61
C GLY A 72 -7.52 16.55 -14.54
N GLU A 73 -7.97 17.33 -13.56
CA GLU A 73 -9.39 17.63 -13.27
C GLU A 73 -10.14 18.35 -14.42
N GLY A 74 -9.56 18.42 -15.64
CA GLY A 74 -10.07 19.16 -16.81
C GLY A 74 -10.86 18.37 -17.85
N GLU A 75 -10.88 17.03 -17.81
CA GLU A 75 -11.44 16.22 -18.91
C GLU A 75 -12.78 15.52 -18.59
N SER A 76 -13.68 16.20 -17.87
CA SER A 76 -15.03 15.69 -17.61
C SER A 76 -16.07 16.22 -18.59
N ARG A 77 -15.72 16.42 -19.86
CA ARG A 77 -16.68 16.63 -20.96
C ARG A 77 -15.98 16.34 -22.29
N GLU A 78 -15.88 15.11 -22.68
CA GLU A 78 -15.70 14.79 -24.09
C GLU A 78 -17.02 15.01 -24.83
N GLN A 79 -17.14 16.17 -25.48
CA GLN A 79 -17.93 16.31 -26.66
C GLN A 79 -17.41 15.33 -27.71
N LEU A 80 -18.31 14.54 -28.29
CA LEU A 80 -18.08 13.93 -29.59
C LEU A 80 -17.80 15.07 -30.59
N SER A 81 -16.56 15.37 -30.85
CA SER A 81 -16.12 16.18 -31.97
C SER A 81 -15.48 15.28 -33.00
N SER A 82 -16.05 15.32 -34.19
CA SER A 82 -15.50 14.76 -35.43
C SER A 82 -14.04 15.17 -35.65
N PRO A 83 -13.26 14.38 -36.41
CA PRO A 83 -11.85 14.67 -36.63
C PRO A 83 -11.69 16.02 -37.35
N ALA A 84 -10.95 16.93 -36.70
CA ALA A 84 -10.58 18.21 -37.30
C ALA A 84 -9.47 17.96 -38.35
N GLU A 85 -9.68 18.53 -39.48
CA GLU A 85 -8.73 18.63 -40.61
C GLU A 85 -7.41 19.25 -40.14
N ALA A 86 -6.31 18.55 -40.34
CA ALA A 86 -4.99 19.14 -40.19
C ALA A 86 -4.59 19.87 -41.45
N GLU A 87 -4.34 21.18 -41.29
CA GLU A 87 -3.86 22.07 -42.38
C GLU A 87 -2.50 21.63 -42.93
N SER A 88 -2.44 21.61 -44.24
CA SER A 88 -1.31 21.23 -45.08
C SER A 88 -0.18 22.25 -45.02
N GLY A 89 1.03 21.75 -44.77
CA GLY A 89 2.29 22.37 -45.14
C GLY A 89 2.83 21.70 -46.39
N SER A 90 3.04 22.46 -47.45
CA SER A 90 3.42 22.08 -48.79
C SER A 90 4.78 21.37 -48.87
N GLY A 91 4.80 20.22 -49.57
CA GLY A 91 6.04 19.56 -50.03
C GLY A 91 5.79 18.19 -50.65
N GLU A 92 5.92 18.12 -51.98
CA GLU A 92 6.10 16.97 -52.86
C GLU A 92 4.92 16.05 -53.22
N VAL A 93 4.43 16.26 -54.43
CA VAL A 93 3.19 15.76 -55.05
C VAL A 93 3.28 14.29 -55.59
N ASN A 94 4.17 13.45 -55.20
CA ASN A 94 4.22 12.03 -55.69
C ASN A 94 4.10 10.93 -54.64
N GLY A 95 4.10 11.25 -53.36
CA GLY A 95 3.92 10.25 -52.29
C GLY A 95 2.47 10.13 -51.78
N GLU A 96 1.63 11.10 -51.99
CA GLU A 96 0.26 11.14 -51.41
C GLU A 96 -0.71 10.22 -52.15
N ALA A 97 -0.62 10.09 -53.48
CA ALA A 97 -1.49 9.20 -54.24
C ALA A 97 -1.19 7.71 -53.98
N GLU A 98 0.08 7.37 -53.75
CA GLU A 98 0.49 5.99 -53.40
C GLU A 98 0.11 5.63 -51.95
N ASN A 99 0.24 6.58 -51.03
CA ASN A 99 -0.20 6.42 -49.64
C ASN A 99 -1.73 6.38 -49.50
N GLN A 100 -2.48 7.13 -50.30
CA GLN A 100 -3.96 7.05 -50.30
C GLN A 100 -4.42 5.71 -50.86
N ASN A 101 -3.82 5.22 -51.93
CA ASN A 101 -4.15 3.92 -52.51
C ASN A 101 -3.82 2.75 -51.56
N ILE A 102 -2.72 2.87 -50.80
CA ILE A 102 -2.36 1.87 -49.77
C ILE A 102 -3.37 1.94 -48.63
N ARG A 103 -3.79 3.11 -48.19
CA ARG A 103 -4.80 3.28 -47.13
C ARG A 103 -6.15 2.69 -47.55
N GLU A 104 -6.64 3.05 -48.74
CA GLU A 104 -7.89 2.50 -49.28
C GLU A 104 -7.84 0.98 -49.46
N GLN A 105 -6.70 0.42 -49.90
CA GLN A 105 -6.53 -1.03 -49.99
C GLN A 105 -6.50 -1.71 -48.60
N VAL A 106 -5.88 -1.07 -47.63
CA VAL A 106 -5.88 -1.55 -46.22
C VAL A 106 -7.27 -1.46 -45.60
N GLU A 107 -7.99 -0.35 -45.80
CA GLU A 107 -9.39 -0.21 -45.31
C GLU A 107 -10.29 -1.23 -45.98
N GLN A 108 -10.23 -1.42 -47.30
CA GLN A 108 -11.00 -2.46 -47.98
C GLN A 108 -10.62 -3.89 -47.56
N ALA A 109 -9.34 -4.14 -47.25
CA ALA A 109 -8.90 -5.43 -46.73
C ALA A 109 -9.40 -5.68 -45.30
N ILE A 110 -9.57 -4.62 -44.51
CA ILE A 110 -10.13 -4.69 -43.14
C ILE A 110 -11.65 -4.86 -43.18
N GLU A 111 -12.35 -4.09 -44.03
CA GLU A 111 -13.82 -4.17 -44.18
C GLU A 111 -14.28 -5.53 -44.73
N ASN A 112 -13.49 -6.16 -45.61
CA ASN A 112 -13.80 -7.47 -46.21
C ASN A 112 -13.23 -8.67 -45.43
N ARG A 113 -12.73 -8.47 -44.20
CA ARG A 113 -12.20 -9.56 -43.40
C ARG A 113 -13.33 -10.29 -42.68
N ASP A 114 -13.74 -11.41 -43.22
CA ASP A 114 -14.63 -12.35 -42.52
C ASP A 114 -13.90 -12.98 -41.32
N TYR A 115 -14.37 -12.68 -40.12
CA TYR A 115 -13.86 -13.33 -38.92
C TYR A 115 -14.22 -14.81 -38.91
N THR A 116 -13.23 -15.66 -38.86
CA THR A 116 -13.40 -17.10 -38.85
C THR A 116 -13.36 -17.68 -37.43
N LEU A 117 -13.82 -18.91 -37.27
CA LEU A 117 -13.63 -19.66 -36.01
C LEU A 117 -12.14 -19.81 -35.64
N SER A 118 -11.25 -19.74 -36.63
CA SER A 118 -9.80 -19.74 -36.39
C SER A 118 -9.35 -18.48 -35.66
N ASP A 119 -9.84 -17.32 -36.07
CA ASP A 119 -9.51 -16.03 -35.45
C ASP A 119 -10.01 -15.98 -33.99
N ILE A 120 -11.24 -16.47 -33.76
CA ILE A 120 -11.80 -16.59 -32.39
C ILE A 120 -10.95 -17.55 -31.54
N ARG A 121 -10.52 -18.71 -32.08
CA ARG A 121 -9.65 -19.64 -31.36
C ARG A 121 -8.28 -19.05 -31.05
N GLN A 122 -7.72 -18.27 -31.98
CA GLN A 122 -6.44 -17.60 -31.79
C GLN A 122 -6.56 -16.53 -30.68
N MET A 123 -7.61 -15.72 -30.70
CA MET A 123 -7.90 -14.76 -29.63
C MET A 123 -8.06 -15.44 -28.27
N ALA A 124 -8.90 -16.47 -28.18
CA ALA A 124 -9.09 -17.24 -26.96
C ALA A 124 -7.78 -17.90 -26.46
N GLY A 125 -6.93 -18.35 -27.40
CA GLY A 125 -5.60 -18.88 -27.09
C GLY A 125 -4.65 -17.81 -26.51
N THR A 126 -4.73 -16.58 -26.99
CA THR A 126 -3.96 -15.44 -26.46
C THR A 126 -4.42 -15.08 -25.05
N LEU A 127 -5.72 -14.95 -24.84
CA LEU A 127 -6.32 -14.69 -23.53
C LEU A 127 -5.94 -15.76 -22.50
N ARG A 128 -5.99 -17.04 -22.91
CA ARG A 128 -5.57 -18.15 -22.04
C ARG A 128 -4.12 -18.04 -21.64
N LYS A 129 -3.21 -17.79 -22.60
CA LYS A 129 -1.77 -17.65 -22.32
C LYS A 129 -1.49 -16.51 -21.34
N GLN A 130 -2.21 -15.38 -21.48
CA GLN A 130 -2.09 -14.26 -20.57
C GLN A 130 -2.58 -14.64 -19.17
N ALA A 131 -3.73 -15.32 -19.07
CA ALA A 131 -4.26 -15.79 -17.79
C ALA A 131 -3.34 -16.82 -17.12
N ASP A 132 -2.82 -17.80 -17.84
CA ASP A 132 -1.89 -18.81 -17.32
C ASP A 132 -0.59 -18.17 -16.83
N SER A 133 -0.08 -17.16 -17.55
CA SER A 133 1.10 -16.40 -17.13
C SER A 133 0.86 -15.64 -15.83
N ALA A 134 -0.30 -15.03 -15.68
CA ALA A 134 -0.68 -14.28 -14.49
C ALA A 134 -0.97 -15.21 -13.31
N ASP A 135 -1.65 -16.34 -13.56
CA ASP A 135 -1.98 -17.32 -12.54
C ASP A 135 -0.74 -17.97 -11.89
N ALA A 136 0.38 -17.99 -12.59
CA ALA A 136 1.66 -18.42 -12.03
C ALA A 136 2.15 -17.55 -10.84
N ALA A 137 1.59 -16.36 -10.66
CA ALA A 137 1.87 -15.49 -9.51
C ALA A 137 0.84 -15.66 -8.38
N VAL A 138 -0.26 -16.38 -8.63
CA VAL A 138 -1.29 -16.67 -7.63
C VAL A 138 -0.82 -17.79 -6.71
N VAL A 139 -1.11 -17.64 -5.43
CA VAL A 139 -0.86 -18.64 -4.40
C VAL A 139 -2.11 -18.85 -3.54
N SER A 140 -2.26 -20.02 -2.94
CA SER A 140 -3.28 -20.25 -1.93
C SER A 140 -2.74 -19.84 -0.57
N VAL A 141 -3.49 -19.02 0.15
CA VAL A 141 -3.21 -18.60 1.53
C VAL A 141 -4.19 -19.30 2.45
N THR A 142 -3.67 -20.04 3.41
CA THR A 142 -4.47 -20.75 4.42
C THR A 142 -3.97 -20.41 5.81
N HIS A 143 -4.88 -20.20 6.73
CA HIS A 143 -4.57 -20.20 8.15
C HIS A 143 -5.32 -21.35 8.82
N GLU A 144 -4.65 -22.03 9.72
CA GLU A 144 -5.28 -23.08 10.50
C GLU A 144 -6.09 -22.41 11.61
N GLN A 145 -7.39 -22.29 11.43
CA GLN A 145 -8.28 -22.02 12.55
C GLN A 145 -8.47 -23.34 13.30
N ALA A 146 -7.97 -23.38 14.50
CA ALA A 146 -8.27 -24.47 15.42
C ALA A 146 -9.69 -24.28 15.98
N GLU A 147 -10.70 -24.21 15.11
CA GLU A 147 -12.07 -24.33 15.54
C GLU A 147 -12.32 -25.73 16.06
N ARG A 148 -12.78 -25.83 17.29
CA ARG A 148 -13.19 -27.07 17.89
C ARG A 148 -14.70 -27.16 17.83
N ASP A 149 -15.21 -28.31 17.41
CA ASP A 149 -16.63 -28.57 17.48
C ASP A 149 -17.10 -28.68 18.95
N TRP A 150 -18.41 -28.76 19.15
CA TRP A 150 -19.02 -28.95 20.46
C TRP A 150 -18.45 -30.16 21.25
N PHE A 151 -17.85 -31.13 20.56
CA PHE A 151 -17.24 -32.33 21.13
C PHE A 151 -15.72 -32.23 21.30
N ASN A 152 -15.15 -30.99 21.14
CA ASN A 152 -13.71 -30.71 21.25
C ASN A 152 -12.86 -31.39 20.16
N ASN A 153 -13.45 -31.84 19.04
CA ASN A 153 -12.72 -32.28 17.88
C ASN A 153 -12.25 -31.06 17.08
N ALA A 154 -11.03 -31.12 16.57
CA ALA A 154 -10.53 -30.08 15.66
C ALA A 154 -11.37 -30.13 14.37
N LEU A 155 -12.13 -29.06 14.11
CA LEU A 155 -12.71 -28.80 12.81
C LEU A 155 -11.58 -28.23 11.94
N GLU A 156 -11.06 -29.02 11.03
CA GLU A 156 -10.17 -28.53 9.96
C GLU A 156 -11.02 -27.81 8.91
N SER A 157 -11.52 -26.63 9.23
CA SER A 157 -12.04 -25.71 8.22
C SER A 157 -10.90 -24.84 7.72
N SER A 158 -10.18 -25.33 6.72
CA SER A 158 -9.21 -24.51 6.01
C SER A 158 -9.93 -23.70 4.91
N GLU A 159 -10.26 -22.46 5.19
CA GLU A 159 -10.68 -21.55 4.14
C GLU A 159 -9.45 -21.18 3.30
N ASN A 160 -9.62 -21.21 1.98
CA ASN A 160 -8.56 -20.90 1.03
C ASN A 160 -8.79 -19.52 0.43
N TYR A 161 -7.82 -18.65 0.60
CA TYR A 161 -7.80 -17.29 0.06
C TYR A 161 -6.73 -17.14 -1.01
N ALA A 162 -6.93 -16.24 -1.97
CA ALA A 162 -5.92 -15.97 -2.97
C ALA A 162 -4.90 -14.95 -2.47
N GLY A 163 -3.62 -15.30 -2.57
CA GLY A 163 -2.50 -14.37 -2.50
C GLY A 163 -1.95 -14.10 -3.90
N LEU A 164 -1.46 -12.89 -4.14
CA LEU A 164 -0.82 -12.49 -5.39
C LEU A 164 0.62 -12.04 -5.12
N ALA A 165 1.60 -12.71 -5.72
CA ALA A 165 3.00 -12.30 -5.65
C ALA A 165 3.21 -11.00 -6.45
N VAL A 166 3.64 -9.92 -5.78
CA VAL A 166 3.74 -8.56 -6.37
C VAL A 166 5.13 -7.96 -6.29
N ALA A 167 5.99 -8.45 -5.41
CA ALA A 167 7.37 -7.98 -5.34
C ALA A 167 8.29 -9.07 -4.79
N LYS A 168 9.54 -9.05 -5.26
CA LYS A 168 10.61 -9.92 -4.80
C LYS A 168 11.87 -9.09 -4.56
N THR A 169 12.40 -9.17 -3.35
CA THR A 169 13.66 -8.55 -2.96
C THR A 169 14.77 -9.61 -2.82
N GLU A 170 15.94 -9.23 -2.38
CA GLU A 170 17.02 -10.19 -2.09
C GLU A 170 16.68 -11.10 -0.88
N SER A 171 15.83 -10.64 0.05
CA SER A 171 15.55 -11.29 1.33
C SER A 171 14.13 -11.81 1.49
N GLU A 172 13.16 -11.32 0.71
CA GLU A 172 11.76 -11.68 0.89
C GLU A 172 10.98 -11.66 -0.42
N LEU A 173 9.95 -12.50 -0.50
CA LEU A 173 8.91 -12.49 -1.51
C LEU A 173 7.64 -11.93 -0.87
N LEU A 174 7.02 -10.92 -1.48
CA LEU A 174 5.89 -10.20 -0.94
C LEU A 174 4.62 -10.52 -1.72
N PHE A 175 3.54 -10.75 -0.98
CA PHE A 175 2.23 -11.03 -1.55
C PHE A 175 1.20 -10.02 -1.04
N LEU A 176 0.24 -9.69 -1.89
CA LEU A 176 -1.02 -9.08 -1.49
C LEU A 176 -2.04 -10.20 -1.22
N THR A 177 -2.84 -10.03 -0.18
CA THR A 177 -3.98 -10.89 0.12
C THR A 177 -5.08 -10.07 0.80
N THR A 178 -6.21 -10.66 1.10
CA THR A 178 -7.30 -9.99 1.82
C THR A 178 -7.06 -10.03 3.34
N THR A 179 -7.67 -9.10 4.08
CA THR A 179 -7.62 -9.13 5.55
C THR A 179 -8.32 -10.37 6.12
N ALA A 180 -9.33 -10.91 5.42
CA ALA A 180 -9.99 -12.15 5.80
C ALA A 180 -9.01 -13.34 5.83
N ALA A 181 -8.07 -13.40 4.88
CA ALA A 181 -7.05 -14.45 4.82
C ALA A 181 -6.11 -14.49 6.03
N VAL A 182 -6.06 -13.43 6.81
CA VAL A 182 -5.11 -13.25 7.92
C VAL A 182 -5.80 -12.88 9.23
N GLU A 183 -7.11 -13.09 9.31
CA GLU A 183 -7.87 -12.77 10.49
C GLU A 183 -7.42 -13.60 11.69
N GLY A 184 -7.12 -12.94 12.82
CA GLY A 184 -6.73 -13.59 14.06
C GLY A 184 -5.33 -14.24 14.06
N THR A 185 -4.53 -14.11 12.99
CA THR A 185 -3.20 -14.75 12.93
C THR A 185 -2.14 -13.86 12.29
N ASP A 186 -0.91 -13.92 12.78
CA ASP A 186 0.25 -13.23 12.21
C ASP A 186 1.10 -14.14 11.30
N THR A 187 0.72 -15.41 11.17
CA THR A 187 1.44 -16.40 10.36
C THR A 187 0.45 -17.24 9.57
N VAL A 188 0.70 -17.40 8.29
CA VAL A 188 -0.13 -18.17 7.37
C VAL A 188 0.70 -19.14 6.56
N THR A 189 0.08 -20.18 6.04
CA THR A 189 0.69 -21.08 5.07
C THR A 189 0.38 -20.63 3.67
N VAL A 190 1.42 -20.38 2.87
CA VAL A 190 1.34 -20.10 1.42
C VAL A 190 1.62 -21.39 0.67
N THR A 191 0.67 -21.80 -0.16
CA THR A 191 0.78 -22.95 -1.05
C THR A 191 0.92 -22.47 -2.49
N PHE A 192 2.01 -22.81 -3.13
CA PHE A 192 2.28 -22.47 -4.53
C PHE A 192 1.56 -23.44 -5.48
N ALA A 193 1.34 -23.03 -6.73
CA ALA A 193 0.69 -23.88 -7.76
C ALA A 193 1.35 -25.25 -7.95
N ARG A 194 2.65 -25.39 -7.62
CA ARG A 194 3.40 -26.66 -7.67
C ARG A 194 3.18 -27.55 -6.44
N GLY A 195 2.42 -27.08 -5.45
CA GLY A 195 2.15 -27.80 -4.20
C GLY A 195 3.14 -27.53 -3.07
N ASP A 196 4.19 -26.76 -3.30
CA ASP A 196 5.13 -26.36 -2.26
C ASP A 196 4.41 -25.51 -1.20
N ARG A 197 4.58 -25.84 0.08
CA ARG A 197 3.99 -25.11 1.22
C ARG A 197 5.10 -24.43 2.01
N MET A 198 4.91 -23.13 2.27
CA MET A 198 5.86 -22.33 3.03
C MET A 198 5.13 -21.42 4.00
N SER A 199 5.74 -21.15 5.16
CA SER A 199 5.19 -20.23 6.15
C SER A 199 5.54 -18.79 5.77
N ALA A 200 4.53 -17.92 5.74
CA ALA A 200 4.67 -16.49 5.55
C ALA A 200 4.14 -15.73 6.77
N THR A 201 4.69 -14.56 7.03
CA THR A 201 4.27 -13.66 8.11
C THR A 201 3.46 -12.51 7.56
N VAL A 202 2.48 -12.07 8.32
CA VAL A 202 1.70 -10.87 7.98
C VAL A 202 2.53 -9.66 8.32
N LYS A 203 2.86 -8.87 7.32
CA LYS A 203 3.68 -7.66 7.47
C LYS A 203 2.85 -6.49 7.96
N LEU A 204 1.73 -6.22 7.30
CA LEU A 204 0.73 -5.21 7.67
C LEU A 204 -0.66 -5.57 7.13
N ARG A 205 -1.69 -5.04 7.79
CA ARG A 205 -3.10 -5.11 7.40
C ARG A 205 -3.66 -3.71 7.26
N ASP A 206 -4.51 -3.49 6.27
CA ASP A 206 -5.31 -2.27 6.14
C ASP A 206 -6.79 -2.62 6.14
N SER A 207 -7.46 -2.33 7.24
CA SER A 207 -8.89 -2.60 7.40
C SER A 207 -9.78 -1.71 6.52
N ALA A 208 -9.27 -0.57 6.04
CA ALA A 208 -10.04 0.37 5.23
C ALA A 208 -10.19 -0.08 3.77
N THR A 209 -9.22 -0.86 3.26
CA THR A 209 -9.22 -1.38 1.89
C THR A 209 -9.38 -2.90 1.84
N HIS A 210 -9.47 -3.55 3.01
CA HIS A 210 -9.50 -5.01 3.18
C HIS A 210 -8.25 -5.71 2.61
N LEU A 211 -7.10 -5.01 2.58
CA LEU A 211 -5.85 -5.50 2.01
C LEU A 211 -4.86 -5.88 3.11
N ALA A 212 -4.12 -6.96 2.91
CA ALA A 212 -3.00 -7.36 3.75
C ALA A 212 -1.75 -7.67 2.91
N VAL A 213 -0.57 -7.45 3.49
CA VAL A 213 0.72 -7.78 2.90
C VAL A 213 1.35 -8.91 3.67
N LEU A 214 1.74 -9.97 2.94
CA LEU A 214 2.50 -11.10 3.48
C LEU A 214 3.96 -10.99 3.06
N SER A 215 4.84 -11.43 3.94
CA SER A 215 6.27 -11.58 3.69
C SER A 215 6.66 -13.04 3.87
N LEU A 216 7.30 -13.61 2.84
CA LEU A 216 7.91 -14.93 2.88
C LEU A 216 9.43 -14.76 2.76
N PRO A 217 10.20 -15.11 3.81
CA PRO A 217 11.64 -14.96 3.80
C PRO A 217 12.32 -15.84 2.73
N ILE A 218 13.24 -15.28 1.97
CA ILE A 218 14.10 -16.00 1.04
C ILE A 218 15.34 -16.46 1.80
N THR A 219 15.46 -17.77 1.98
CA THR A 219 16.58 -18.44 2.63
C THR A 219 17.36 -19.26 1.61
N ASP A 220 18.55 -19.72 1.96
CA ASP A 220 19.31 -20.60 1.06
C ASP A 220 18.56 -21.90 0.75
N ALA A 221 17.72 -22.38 1.67
CA ALA A 221 16.94 -23.61 1.50
C ALA A 221 15.80 -23.48 0.47
N ASN A 222 15.21 -22.29 0.28
CA ASN A 222 14.06 -22.08 -0.61
C ASN A 222 14.39 -21.19 -1.82
N ARG A 223 15.60 -20.65 -1.90
CA ARG A 223 16.03 -19.71 -2.96
C ARG A 223 15.79 -20.25 -4.37
N ASP A 224 16.18 -21.49 -4.63
CA ASP A 224 16.04 -22.10 -5.95
C ASP A 224 14.58 -22.36 -6.31
N SER A 225 13.77 -22.78 -5.34
CA SER A 225 12.33 -22.96 -5.51
C SER A 225 11.63 -21.64 -5.83
N LEU A 226 12.01 -20.55 -5.15
CA LEU A 226 11.43 -19.22 -5.35
C LEU A 226 12.06 -18.45 -6.53
N ALA A 227 13.18 -18.91 -7.09
CA ALA A 227 13.87 -18.22 -8.18
C ALA A 227 12.95 -17.97 -9.39
N LYS A 228 12.11 -18.95 -9.71
CA LYS A 228 11.20 -18.95 -10.87
C LYS A 228 9.78 -18.47 -10.54
N GLN A 229 9.52 -18.02 -9.30
CA GLN A 229 8.20 -17.53 -8.93
C GLN A 229 7.88 -16.27 -9.71
N ALA A 230 6.76 -16.28 -10.43
CA ALA A 230 6.24 -15.13 -11.14
C ALA A 230 5.79 -14.05 -10.17
N VAL A 231 5.93 -12.80 -10.58
CA VAL A 231 5.51 -11.60 -9.86
C VAL A 231 4.72 -10.73 -10.82
N ILE A 232 3.56 -10.24 -10.41
CA ILE A 232 2.73 -9.36 -11.21
C ILE A 232 3.19 -7.91 -11.02
N PRO A 233 3.49 -7.18 -12.10
CA PRO A 233 3.83 -5.77 -12.02
C PRO A 233 2.61 -4.92 -11.69
N PHE A 234 2.84 -3.78 -11.02
CA PHE A 234 1.81 -2.78 -10.75
C PHE A 234 1.54 -1.95 -12.01
N GLY A 235 0.31 -2.00 -12.51
CA GLY A 235 -0.16 -1.21 -13.64
C GLY A 235 -0.59 0.20 -13.24
N ASN A 236 -1.10 0.96 -14.23
CA ASN A 236 -1.66 2.29 -14.04
C ASN A 236 -3.17 2.25 -14.26
N SER A 237 -3.95 2.24 -13.15
CA SER A 237 -5.41 2.19 -13.24
C SER A 237 -6.03 3.47 -13.79
N TYR A 238 -5.34 4.62 -13.75
CA TYR A 238 -5.85 5.86 -14.35
C TYR A 238 -5.96 5.81 -15.89
N ARG A 239 -5.24 4.88 -16.53
CA ARG A 239 -5.31 4.68 -17.99
C ARG A 239 -6.50 3.85 -18.43
N LEU A 240 -7.17 3.16 -17.51
CA LEU A 240 -8.34 2.35 -17.83
C LEU A 240 -9.49 3.19 -18.37
N LYS A 241 -10.11 2.70 -19.44
CA LYS A 241 -11.23 3.30 -20.15
C LYS A 241 -12.39 2.31 -20.24
N ARG A 242 -13.61 2.83 -20.39
CA ARG A 242 -14.78 1.99 -20.66
C ARG A 242 -14.54 1.18 -21.93
N GLY A 243 -14.87 -0.11 -21.87
CA GLY A 243 -14.63 -1.08 -22.93
C GLY A 243 -13.30 -1.81 -22.85
N ASP A 244 -12.39 -1.43 -21.95
CA ASP A 244 -11.13 -2.17 -21.77
C ASP A 244 -11.38 -3.57 -21.23
N LEU A 245 -10.65 -4.54 -21.75
CA LEU A 245 -10.66 -5.93 -21.31
C LEU A 245 -9.94 -6.05 -19.97
N LEU A 246 -10.59 -6.76 -19.04
CA LEU A 246 -10.07 -7.04 -17.70
C LEU A 246 -9.94 -8.54 -17.49
N PHE A 247 -8.88 -8.95 -16.79
CA PHE A 247 -8.67 -10.31 -16.31
C PHE A 247 -8.86 -10.33 -14.81
N LEU A 248 -9.77 -11.16 -14.33
CA LEU A 248 -9.98 -11.41 -12.92
C LEU A 248 -9.34 -12.74 -12.58
N ILE A 249 -8.33 -12.72 -11.72
CA ILE A 249 -7.54 -13.89 -11.31
C ILE A 249 -7.56 -14.03 -9.78
N GLY A 250 -7.03 -15.12 -9.30
CA GLY A 250 -7.02 -15.45 -7.88
C GLY A 250 -8.20 -16.35 -7.52
N SER A 251 -9.26 -15.78 -6.95
CA SER A 251 -10.45 -16.55 -6.54
C SER A 251 -11.77 -15.90 -6.98
N PRO A 252 -11.94 -15.49 -8.26
CA PRO A 252 -13.16 -14.79 -8.70
C PRO A 252 -14.46 -15.64 -8.62
N LEU A 253 -14.34 -16.96 -8.42
CA LEU A 253 -15.45 -17.90 -8.26
C LEU A 253 -15.48 -18.52 -6.85
N GLY A 254 -14.73 -17.97 -5.87
CA GLY A 254 -14.53 -18.63 -4.59
C GLY A 254 -13.58 -19.83 -4.66
N MET A 255 -12.96 -20.07 -5.80
CA MET A 255 -11.98 -21.15 -6.03
C MET A 255 -10.66 -20.55 -6.49
N ILE A 256 -9.56 -20.91 -5.81
CA ILE A 256 -8.22 -20.49 -6.16
C ILE A 256 -7.86 -20.99 -7.56
N HIS A 257 -7.08 -20.19 -8.29
CA HIS A 257 -6.69 -20.44 -9.69
C HIS A 257 -7.86 -20.40 -10.68
N SER A 258 -9.00 -19.79 -10.31
CA SER A 258 -10.05 -19.49 -11.25
C SER A 258 -9.80 -18.17 -11.97
N VAL A 259 -10.31 -18.08 -13.21
CA VAL A 259 -10.15 -16.92 -14.08
C VAL A 259 -11.49 -16.49 -14.64
N LYS A 260 -11.76 -15.19 -14.64
CA LYS A 260 -12.85 -14.57 -15.38
C LYS A 260 -12.31 -13.50 -16.32
N TYR A 261 -13.06 -13.23 -17.36
CA TYR A 261 -12.83 -12.12 -18.28
C TYR A 261 -14.05 -11.20 -18.25
N GLY A 262 -13.83 -9.92 -18.32
CA GLY A 262 -14.88 -8.92 -18.35
C GLY A 262 -14.43 -7.63 -18.98
N PHE A 263 -15.33 -6.67 -19.14
CA PHE A 263 -15.04 -5.37 -19.68
C PHE A 263 -15.37 -4.29 -18.65
N LEU A 264 -14.58 -3.22 -18.69
CA LEU A 264 -14.85 -2.07 -17.85
C LEU A 264 -16.08 -1.31 -18.35
N SER A 265 -17.13 -1.28 -17.56
CA SER A 265 -18.39 -0.61 -17.90
C SER A 265 -18.43 0.85 -17.51
N ASN A 266 -17.88 1.21 -16.34
CA ASN A 266 -17.91 2.59 -15.84
C ASN A 266 -16.74 2.90 -14.91
N VAL A 267 -16.43 4.19 -14.74
CA VAL A 267 -15.39 4.69 -13.84
C VAL A 267 -16.01 5.75 -12.93
N ARG A 268 -15.87 5.61 -11.63
CA ARG A 268 -16.24 6.60 -10.61
C ARG A 268 -14.97 7.14 -9.95
N THR A 269 -14.68 8.39 -10.18
CA THR A 269 -13.53 9.08 -9.56
C THR A 269 -13.93 9.75 -8.24
N ASN A 270 -12.95 10.01 -7.38
CA ASN A 270 -13.13 10.74 -6.13
C ASN A 270 -14.20 10.13 -5.21
N VAL A 271 -14.26 8.79 -5.17
CA VAL A 271 -15.11 8.09 -4.21
C VAL A 271 -14.46 8.20 -2.83
N SER A 272 -15.21 8.69 -1.83
CA SER A 272 -14.68 8.83 -0.48
C SER A 272 -14.41 7.47 0.15
N VAL A 273 -13.18 7.25 0.54
CA VAL A 273 -12.73 6.14 1.40
C VAL A 273 -12.25 6.72 2.72
N MET A 274 -11.93 5.87 3.69
CA MET A 274 -11.41 6.34 4.97
C MET A 274 -10.10 7.11 4.78
N ASP A 275 -10.09 8.35 5.23
CA ASP A 275 -8.95 9.29 5.19
C ASP A 275 -8.44 9.63 3.79
N GLY A 276 -9.25 9.38 2.74
CA GLY A 276 -8.80 9.62 1.38
C GLY A 276 -9.89 9.51 0.31
N TYR A 277 -9.43 9.48 -0.94
CA TYR A 277 -10.22 9.18 -2.12
C TYR A 277 -9.67 7.96 -2.84
N ALA A 278 -10.55 7.29 -3.57
CA ALA A 278 -10.17 6.25 -4.49
C ALA A 278 -10.97 6.35 -5.79
N THR A 279 -10.39 5.84 -6.86
CA THR A 279 -11.09 5.61 -8.12
C THR A 279 -11.66 4.20 -8.10
N VAL A 280 -12.96 4.10 -8.33
CA VAL A 280 -13.71 2.86 -8.36
C VAL A 280 -14.13 2.55 -9.78
N TYR A 281 -13.82 1.35 -10.23
CA TYR A 281 -14.13 0.84 -11.55
C TYR A 281 -15.26 -0.18 -11.45
N LEU A 282 -16.23 -0.08 -12.35
CA LEU A 282 -17.39 -0.96 -12.40
C LEU A 282 -17.28 -1.82 -13.66
N PRO A 283 -16.89 -3.12 -13.54
CA PRO A 283 -16.88 -4.04 -14.65
C PRO A 283 -18.28 -4.60 -14.93
N ASP A 284 -18.45 -5.31 -16.05
CA ASP A 284 -19.63 -6.08 -16.40
C ASP A 284 -19.66 -7.49 -15.77
N VAL A 285 -18.63 -7.79 -14.99
CA VAL A 285 -18.42 -9.09 -14.35
C VAL A 285 -18.25 -8.92 -12.84
N SER A 286 -18.74 -9.87 -12.07
CA SER A 286 -18.57 -9.93 -10.61
C SER A 286 -17.45 -10.88 -10.21
N GLY A 287 -16.86 -10.66 -9.04
CA GLY A 287 -15.86 -11.53 -8.41
C GLY A 287 -16.09 -11.65 -6.91
N ASP A 288 -15.43 -12.60 -6.29
CA ASP A 288 -15.41 -12.76 -4.84
C ASP A 288 -14.34 -11.85 -4.24
N ALA A 289 -14.75 -10.82 -3.51
CA ALA A 289 -13.83 -9.88 -2.87
C ALA A 289 -13.13 -10.50 -1.65
N ALA A 290 -13.89 -11.26 -0.84
CA ALA A 290 -13.38 -11.82 0.41
C ALA A 290 -12.28 -12.86 0.17
N SER A 291 -12.50 -13.74 -0.82
CA SER A 291 -11.55 -14.80 -1.17
C SER A 291 -10.32 -14.30 -1.96
N GLY A 292 -10.30 -13.03 -2.37
CA GLY A 292 -9.19 -12.41 -3.09
C GLY A 292 -9.30 -12.53 -4.61
N THR A 293 -9.92 -11.52 -5.24
CA THR A 293 -9.98 -11.40 -6.70
C THR A 293 -9.17 -10.20 -7.15
N TRP A 294 -8.10 -10.47 -7.88
CA TRP A 294 -7.17 -9.47 -8.42
C TRP A 294 -7.54 -9.15 -9.86
N VAL A 295 -7.43 -7.89 -10.24
CA VAL A 295 -7.82 -7.41 -11.56
C VAL A 295 -6.61 -6.90 -12.31
N LEU A 296 -6.40 -7.47 -13.49
CA LEU A 296 -5.31 -7.10 -14.40
C LEU A 296 -5.87 -6.45 -15.66
N ASN A 297 -5.05 -5.60 -16.28
CA ASN A 297 -5.30 -5.09 -17.63
C ASN A 297 -4.90 -6.11 -18.70
N ALA A 298 -5.06 -5.76 -19.96
CA ALA A 298 -4.68 -6.61 -21.10
C ALA A 298 -3.17 -6.92 -21.18
N ASP A 299 -2.34 -6.08 -20.59
CA ASP A 299 -0.88 -6.27 -20.54
C ASP A 299 -0.46 -7.19 -19.37
N GLY A 300 -1.39 -7.62 -18.53
CA GLY A 300 -1.13 -8.48 -17.37
C GLY A 300 -0.61 -7.74 -16.14
N GLU A 301 -0.81 -6.43 -16.08
CA GLU A 301 -0.44 -5.61 -14.93
C GLU A 301 -1.59 -5.47 -13.94
N LEU A 302 -1.30 -5.45 -12.63
CA LEU A 302 -2.30 -5.28 -11.57
C LEU A 302 -2.85 -3.84 -11.59
N VAL A 303 -4.15 -3.71 -11.85
CA VAL A 303 -4.84 -2.41 -11.88
C VAL A 303 -5.83 -2.22 -10.75
N GLY A 304 -6.08 -3.26 -9.94
CA GLY A 304 -6.94 -3.18 -8.76
C GLY A 304 -7.35 -4.55 -8.25
N TRP A 305 -8.31 -4.57 -7.34
CA TRP A 305 -8.93 -5.78 -6.83
C TRP A 305 -10.42 -5.58 -6.59
N MET A 306 -11.17 -6.67 -6.65
CA MET A 306 -12.60 -6.65 -6.34
C MET A 306 -12.81 -6.28 -4.87
N THR A 307 -13.81 -5.45 -4.61
CA THR A 307 -14.13 -4.96 -3.27
C THR A 307 -15.64 -4.94 -3.04
N ASP A 308 -16.03 -5.17 -1.81
CA ASP A 308 -17.40 -5.07 -1.28
C ASP A 308 -17.67 -3.74 -0.54
N LEU A 309 -16.64 -2.90 -0.39
CA LEU A 309 -16.71 -1.63 0.36
C LEU A 309 -17.83 -0.68 -0.12
N PHE A 310 -18.33 -0.86 -1.34
CA PHE A 310 -19.37 -0.03 -1.95
C PHE A 310 -20.66 -0.79 -2.22
N SER A 311 -20.80 -2.01 -1.68
CA SER A 311 -22.03 -2.80 -1.75
C SER A 311 -23.06 -2.29 -0.74
N GLU A 312 -24.29 -2.04 -1.21
CA GLU A 312 -25.40 -1.62 -0.35
C GLU A 312 -26.10 -2.80 0.37
N THR A 313 -25.81 -4.04 -0.03
CA THR A 313 -26.40 -5.25 0.54
C THR A 313 -25.37 -6.39 0.59
N GLU A 314 -25.34 -7.12 1.71
CA GLU A 314 -24.44 -8.28 1.93
C GLU A 314 -24.64 -9.45 0.93
N ALA A 315 -25.72 -9.45 0.19
CA ALA A 315 -26.10 -10.54 -0.72
C ALA A 315 -25.65 -10.35 -2.17
N GLN A 316 -25.04 -9.20 -2.53
CA GLN A 316 -24.56 -8.97 -3.90
C GLN A 316 -23.09 -9.33 -3.99
N SER A 317 -22.77 -10.24 -4.93
CA SER A 317 -21.38 -10.46 -5.35
C SER A 317 -20.74 -9.12 -5.70
N SER A 318 -19.50 -8.92 -5.26
CA SER A 318 -18.77 -7.67 -5.45
C SER A 318 -18.67 -7.32 -6.93
N THR A 319 -19.16 -6.15 -7.31
CA THR A 319 -19.15 -5.65 -8.68
C THR A 319 -18.28 -4.42 -8.83
N ALA A 320 -17.55 -4.04 -7.78
CA ALA A 320 -16.69 -2.88 -7.78
C ALA A 320 -15.21 -3.29 -7.69
N ILE A 321 -14.37 -2.58 -8.41
CA ILE A 321 -12.91 -2.71 -8.37
C ILE A 321 -12.36 -1.46 -7.70
N LEU A 322 -11.56 -1.64 -6.66
CA LEU A 322 -10.77 -0.56 -6.07
C LEU A 322 -9.49 -0.38 -6.90
N GLY A 323 -9.32 0.79 -7.50
CA GLY A 323 -8.19 1.07 -8.37
C GLY A 323 -6.87 1.20 -7.61
N ILE A 324 -5.81 0.67 -8.19
CA ILE A 324 -4.52 0.58 -7.48
C ILE A 324 -3.75 1.90 -7.44
N SER A 325 -3.91 2.77 -8.45
CA SER A 325 -3.07 3.96 -8.62
C SER A 325 -3.16 4.94 -7.45
N ASP A 326 -4.35 5.17 -6.90
CA ASP A 326 -4.56 5.99 -5.70
C ASP A 326 -3.92 5.38 -4.44
N LEU A 327 -3.74 4.05 -4.41
CA LEU A 327 -3.33 3.31 -3.23
C LEU A 327 -1.87 2.83 -3.28
N LYS A 328 -1.17 3.03 -4.39
CA LYS A 328 0.26 2.67 -4.52
C LYS A 328 1.14 3.19 -3.38
N PRO A 329 1.00 4.46 -2.93
CA PRO A 329 1.81 4.97 -1.80
C PRO A 329 1.57 4.18 -0.51
N MET A 330 0.33 3.85 -0.21
CA MET A 330 -0.05 3.05 0.96
C MET A 330 0.52 1.63 0.85
N ILE A 331 0.32 0.96 -0.29
CA ILE A 331 0.82 -0.39 -0.54
C ILE A 331 2.34 -0.44 -0.41
N GLU A 332 3.05 0.54 -0.99
CA GLU A 332 4.52 0.65 -0.86
C GLU A 332 4.95 0.74 0.61
N ARG A 333 4.25 1.54 1.42
CA ARG A 333 4.52 1.63 2.86
C ARG A 333 4.27 0.30 3.56
N MET A 334 3.15 -0.36 3.28
CA MET A 334 2.82 -1.68 3.84
C MET A 334 3.88 -2.73 3.49
N MET A 335 4.33 -2.76 2.23
CA MET A 335 5.38 -3.66 1.75
C MET A 335 6.73 -3.40 2.43
N ASN A 336 7.00 -2.18 2.85
CA ASN A 336 8.19 -1.80 3.61
C ASN A 336 7.99 -1.85 5.14
N GLY A 337 6.87 -2.40 5.64
CA GLY A 337 6.56 -2.53 7.05
C GLY A 337 6.35 -1.20 7.77
N LYS A 338 5.93 -0.16 7.05
CA LYS A 338 5.66 1.17 7.59
C LYS A 338 4.16 1.39 7.71
N GLU A 339 3.65 1.49 8.93
CA GLU A 339 2.25 1.84 9.16
C GLU A 339 1.96 3.27 8.66
N THR A 340 0.76 3.47 8.12
CA THR A 340 0.24 4.80 7.80
C THR A 340 -0.60 5.29 8.97
N ALA A 341 -0.47 6.56 9.33
CA ALA A 341 -1.30 7.16 10.36
C ALA A 341 -2.76 7.24 9.88
N LYS A 342 -3.69 7.03 10.82
CA LYS A 342 -5.13 7.01 10.60
C LYS A 342 -5.80 8.07 11.47
N LEU A 343 -6.69 8.86 10.85
CA LEU A 343 -7.58 9.80 11.54
C LEU A 343 -9.00 9.21 11.67
N GLY A 344 -9.49 8.54 10.63
CA GLY A 344 -10.79 7.85 10.61
C GLY A 344 -11.95 8.75 10.22
N ILE A 345 -11.80 9.50 9.13
CA ILE A 345 -12.87 10.33 8.57
C ILE A 345 -13.20 9.94 7.13
N TYR A 346 -14.45 10.18 6.77
CA TYR A 346 -14.90 10.17 5.37
C TYR A 346 -15.33 11.59 5.03
N GLY A 347 -14.88 12.10 3.91
CA GLY A 347 -15.14 13.49 3.58
C GLY A 347 -15.06 13.76 2.10
N ARG A 348 -15.26 15.02 1.76
CA ARG A 348 -15.11 15.55 0.41
C ARG A 348 -14.63 16.99 0.47
N GLN A 349 -13.88 17.40 -0.52
CA GLN A 349 -13.46 18.77 -0.68
C GLN A 349 -14.69 19.69 -0.80
N VAL A 350 -14.65 20.86 -0.13
CA VAL A 350 -15.64 21.90 -0.31
C VAL A 350 -15.47 22.51 -1.71
N GLY A 351 -16.45 22.28 -2.58
CA GLY A 351 -16.44 22.73 -3.97
C GLY A 351 -16.58 24.24 -4.11
N THR A 352 -16.41 24.75 -5.34
CA THR A 352 -16.49 26.18 -5.65
C THR A 352 -17.86 26.76 -5.32
N THR A 353 -18.94 26.08 -5.72
CA THR A 353 -20.32 26.51 -5.44
C THR A 353 -20.62 26.64 -3.95
N GLN A 354 -20.14 25.69 -3.14
CA GLN A 354 -20.32 25.73 -1.69
C GLN A 354 -19.52 26.88 -1.06
N ARG A 355 -18.32 27.18 -1.59
CA ARG A 355 -17.51 28.32 -1.14
C ARG A 355 -18.17 29.65 -1.47
N GLU A 356 -18.79 29.79 -2.63
CA GLU A 356 -19.59 30.96 -3.02
C GLU A 356 -20.81 31.15 -2.10
N GLN A 357 -21.35 30.07 -1.54
CA GLN A 357 -22.42 30.09 -0.52
C GLN A 357 -21.92 30.35 0.90
N GLY A 358 -20.62 30.70 1.07
CA GLY A 358 -20.03 31.04 2.35
C GLY A 358 -19.45 29.87 3.15
N MET A 359 -19.36 28.67 2.56
CA MET A 359 -18.73 27.53 3.21
C MET A 359 -17.20 27.69 3.19
N PRO A 360 -16.48 27.52 4.34
CA PRO A 360 -15.03 27.59 4.38
C PRO A 360 -14.37 26.56 3.46
N ALA A 361 -13.20 26.93 2.88
CA ALA A 361 -12.38 25.99 2.14
C ALA A 361 -11.83 24.91 3.10
N GLY A 362 -11.81 23.66 2.67
CA GLY A 362 -11.35 22.53 3.46
C GLY A 362 -12.03 21.23 3.08
N VAL A 363 -11.88 20.22 3.92
CA VAL A 363 -12.51 18.90 3.79
C VAL A 363 -13.77 18.85 4.64
N TYR A 364 -14.94 18.83 3.99
CA TYR A 364 -16.24 18.60 4.64
C TYR A 364 -16.34 17.14 5.09
N ILE A 365 -16.57 16.91 6.37
CA ILE A 365 -16.67 15.59 6.98
C ILE A 365 -18.10 15.08 6.84
N SER A 366 -18.29 14.01 6.09
CA SER A 366 -19.59 13.36 5.90
C SER A 366 -19.85 12.28 6.95
N ARG A 367 -18.80 11.57 7.39
CA ARG A 367 -18.86 10.51 8.41
C ARG A 367 -17.56 10.47 9.21
N VAL A 368 -17.68 10.16 10.49
CA VAL A 368 -16.55 9.85 11.38
C VAL A 368 -16.66 8.39 11.76
N GLU A 369 -15.57 7.65 11.64
CA GLU A 369 -15.53 6.24 11.96
C GLU A 369 -15.62 6.03 13.48
N PRO A 370 -16.53 5.18 14.00
CA PRO A 370 -16.61 4.87 15.42
C PRO A 370 -15.27 4.34 15.95
N ASN A 371 -14.92 4.73 17.17
CA ASN A 371 -13.67 4.35 17.86
C ASN A 371 -12.37 4.80 17.16
N ALA A 372 -12.45 5.64 16.14
CA ALA A 372 -11.28 6.23 15.49
C ALA A 372 -10.78 7.50 16.24
N PRO A 373 -9.54 7.94 15.97
CA PRO A 373 -8.98 9.15 16.56
C PRO A 373 -9.85 10.41 16.40
N ALA A 374 -10.43 10.59 15.22
CA ALA A 374 -11.36 11.69 14.94
C ALA A 374 -12.58 11.68 15.87
N TYR A 375 -13.17 10.49 16.07
CA TYR A 375 -14.31 10.31 16.97
C TYR A 375 -13.93 10.65 18.41
N ALA A 376 -12.79 10.12 18.88
CA ALA A 376 -12.29 10.39 20.23
C ALA A 376 -11.95 11.88 20.45
N ALA A 377 -11.52 12.59 19.40
CA ALA A 377 -11.26 14.03 19.43
C ALA A 377 -12.53 14.91 19.40
N GLY A 378 -13.72 14.31 19.23
CA GLY A 378 -15.00 15.03 19.20
C GLY A 378 -15.32 15.69 17.85
N MET A 379 -14.71 15.20 16.75
CA MET A 379 -15.09 15.58 15.41
C MET A 379 -16.48 15.02 15.07
N GLN A 380 -17.23 15.74 14.28
CA GLN A 380 -18.62 15.41 13.94
C GLN A 380 -18.87 15.51 12.43
N PRO A 381 -19.81 14.74 11.89
CA PRO A 381 -20.34 15.02 10.56
C PRO A 381 -20.84 16.47 10.45
N GLY A 382 -20.48 17.14 9.36
CA GLY A 382 -20.75 18.56 9.16
C GLY A 382 -19.61 19.50 9.51
N ASP A 383 -18.57 19.04 10.20
CA ASP A 383 -17.34 19.80 10.41
C ASP A 383 -16.57 19.94 9.09
N ILE A 384 -15.78 21.00 8.96
CA ILE A 384 -14.85 21.19 7.85
C ILE A 384 -13.43 21.21 8.43
N LEU A 385 -12.62 20.22 8.08
CA LEU A 385 -11.21 20.16 8.48
C LEU A 385 -10.39 21.12 7.62
N ILE A 386 -9.69 22.06 8.25
CA ILE A 386 -8.86 23.08 7.57
C ILE A 386 -7.37 22.99 7.89
N SER A 387 -6.97 22.30 8.97
CA SER A 387 -5.55 21.97 9.21
C SER A 387 -5.38 20.71 10.04
N LEU A 388 -4.24 20.02 9.80
CA LEU A 388 -3.70 18.91 10.60
C LEU A 388 -2.26 19.25 10.97
N GLY A 389 -2.01 19.52 12.26
CA GLY A 389 -0.74 20.10 12.68
C GLY A 389 -0.47 21.41 11.96
N ASP A 390 0.71 21.50 11.38
CA ASP A 390 1.14 22.66 10.56
C ASP A 390 0.70 22.57 9.09
N SER A 391 0.10 21.45 8.68
CA SER A 391 -0.35 21.24 7.31
C SER A 391 -1.74 21.85 7.10
N LYS A 392 -1.85 22.74 6.10
CA LYS A 392 -3.13 23.26 5.62
C LYS A 392 -3.83 22.16 4.85
N ILE A 393 -5.14 21.98 5.09
CA ILE A 393 -5.97 20.96 4.45
C ILE A 393 -7.07 21.66 3.66
N GLU A 394 -6.96 21.65 2.34
CA GLU A 394 -7.99 22.12 1.40
C GLU A 394 -8.64 20.97 0.64
N THR A 395 -7.90 19.90 0.41
CA THR A 395 -8.32 18.72 -0.33
C THR A 395 -8.11 17.44 0.46
N MET A 396 -8.73 16.33 0.05
CA MET A 396 -8.44 15.02 0.64
C MET A 396 -6.98 14.58 0.37
N ARG A 397 -6.38 14.99 -0.75
CA ARG A 397 -4.94 14.73 -1.02
C ARG A 397 -4.02 15.42 -0.03
N ASP A 398 -4.38 16.63 0.43
CA ASP A 398 -3.60 17.31 1.48
C ASP A 398 -3.69 16.53 2.79
N LEU A 399 -4.86 15.97 3.12
CA LEU A 399 -5.05 15.13 4.29
C LEU A 399 -4.21 13.84 4.18
N GLU A 400 -4.28 13.15 3.05
CA GLU A 400 -3.47 11.96 2.79
C GLU A 400 -1.96 12.26 2.95
N ALA A 401 -1.49 13.34 2.30
CA ALA A 401 -0.10 13.76 2.39
C ALA A 401 0.33 14.17 3.81
N ALA A 402 -0.57 14.73 4.61
CA ALA A 402 -0.31 15.06 6.00
C ALA A 402 -0.24 13.80 6.87
N LEU A 403 -1.16 12.85 6.68
CA LEU A 403 -1.16 11.57 7.39
C LEU A 403 0.04 10.68 7.01
N GLU A 404 0.49 10.72 5.76
CA GLU A 404 1.72 10.04 5.32
C GLU A 404 2.97 10.52 6.06
N LYS A 405 3.01 11.79 6.45
CA LYS A 405 4.13 12.39 7.21
C LYS A 405 4.04 12.15 8.71
N SER A 406 2.85 11.82 9.20
CA SER A 406 2.58 11.59 10.60
C SER A 406 2.86 10.13 11.01
N ALA A 407 3.08 9.92 12.31
CA ALA A 407 3.32 8.61 12.88
C ALA A 407 2.11 8.11 13.70
N LYS A 408 1.96 6.79 13.81
CA LYS A 408 1.06 6.16 14.78
C LYS A 408 1.41 6.59 16.19
N GLY A 409 0.41 6.98 16.98
CA GLY A 409 0.57 7.46 18.36
C GLY A 409 0.94 8.95 18.46
N GLU A 410 1.15 9.63 17.35
CA GLU A 410 1.39 11.07 17.32
C GLU A 410 0.13 11.84 17.70
N SER A 411 0.29 12.81 18.62
CA SER A 411 -0.79 13.73 19.00
C SER A 411 -0.71 14.98 18.14
N VAL A 412 -1.71 15.16 17.28
CA VAL A 412 -1.78 16.27 16.33
C VAL A 412 -2.94 17.21 16.67
N ARG A 413 -2.72 18.50 16.50
CA ARG A 413 -3.76 19.52 16.60
C ARG A 413 -4.53 19.58 15.28
N LEU A 414 -5.84 19.53 15.36
CA LEU A 414 -6.76 19.67 14.24
C LEU A 414 -7.50 21.00 14.38
N THR A 415 -7.60 21.77 13.30
CA THR A 415 -8.46 22.96 13.26
C THR A 415 -9.66 22.65 12.36
N LEU A 416 -10.84 22.87 12.91
CA LEU A 416 -12.11 22.60 12.27
C LEU A 416 -12.92 23.88 12.17
N MET A 417 -13.78 23.96 11.16
CA MET A 417 -14.85 24.94 11.08
C MET A 417 -16.17 24.20 11.27
N ARG A 418 -16.90 24.54 12.33
CA ARG A 418 -18.22 23.96 12.65
C ARG A 418 -19.31 25.00 12.40
N ASN A 419 -20.38 24.59 11.76
CA ASN A 419 -21.51 25.48 11.51
C ASN A 419 -22.20 25.84 12.83
N GLY A 420 -22.07 27.09 13.26
CA GLY A 420 -22.81 27.67 14.36
C GLY A 420 -24.19 28.19 13.94
N ARG A 421 -24.87 28.93 14.83
CA ARG A 421 -26.21 29.47 14.53
C ARG A 421 -26.22 30.55 13.43
N GLU A 422 -25.17 31.37 13.35
CA GLU A 422 -25.08 32.48 12.42
C GLU A 422 -23.90 32.40 11.46
N LYS A 423 -22.83 31.74 11.86
CA LYS A 423 -21.58 31.64 11.11
C LYS A 423 -20.79 30.38 11.49
N TYR A 424 -19.81 30.04 10.66
CA TYR A 424 -18.83 29.01 10.98
C TYR A 424 -17.92 29.48 12.13
N GLU A 425 -17.73 28.63 13.11
CA GLU A 425 -16.86 28.86 14.27
C GLU A 425 -15.62 27.96 14.17
N THR A 426 -14.46 28.51 14.51
CA THR A 426 -13.20 27.77 14.53
C THR A 426 -13.12 26.97 15.83
N ILE A 427 -12.93 25.66 15.68
CA ILE A 427 -12.74 24.72 16.80
C ILE A 427 -11.36 24.08 16.65
N SER A 428 -10.62 24.03 17.76
CA SER A 428 -9.33 23.34 17.81
C SER A 428 -9.47 22.13 18.73
N VAL A 429 -9.16 20.94 18.20
CA VAL A 429 -9.17 19.69 18.95
C VAL A 429 -7.82 18.98 18.78
N THR A 430 -7.52 18.04 19.66
CA THR A 430 -6.30 17.22 19.56
C THR A 430 -6.70 15.77 19.35
N ALA A 431 -6.14 15.13 18.34
CA ALA A 431 -6.31 13.71 18.08
C ALA A 431 -4.98 12.96 18.24
N THR A 432 -5.00 11.79 18.84
CA THR A 432 -3.86 10.87 18.83
C THR A 432 -4.07 9.87 17.71
N LEU A 433 -3.23 9.96 16.65
CA LEU A 433 -3.39 9.17 15.45
C LEU A 433 -3.19 7.67 15.71
N ALA A 434 -4.05 6.83 15.13
CA ALA A 434 -3.92 5.38 15.16
C ALA A 434 -3.05 4.88 13.99
N GLY A 435 -2.68 3.60 13.99
CA GLY A 435 -2.21 2.90 12.80
C GLY A 435 -3.39 2.47 11.93
N ARG A 436 -3.21 2.52 10.64
CA ARG A 436 -4.18 2.07 9.64
C ARG A 436 -4.12 0.58 9.45
#